data_efcabd4125391ae644d46829a65dcf12
#
_entry.id   efcabd4125391ae644d46829a65dcf12
#
_cell.length_a   1.000
_cell.length_b   1.000
_cell.length_c   1.000
_cell.angle_alpha   90.00
_cell.angle_beta   90.00
_cell.angle_gamma   90.00
#
_symmetry.space_group_name_H-M   'P 1'
#
loop_
_entity.id
_entity.type
_entity.pdbx_description
1 polymer ?
#
loop_
_entity_poly.entity_id
_entity_poly.type
_entity_poly.pdbx_seq_one_letter_code
_entity_poly.pdbx_strand_id
1 'polypeptide(L)'
;SEYIRQILSEYKSPKFDYLPSFTGGLVGYFSYDYLGYKEKSIRGKAKDTEDFKDVDLMLFDKVIAFDNLCQKIILIANMPLDAPETGYNKAIVELKQLRELLMHGEKKQNMGGKLLGEVTPLFDKEQYCEMVEKAKHHIKEGDIFQIVLSNRLSAPFEGSLFDTYRVLRTINPSPYMFYFSGTDVEVAGASPETLVKLENGVLHTFPLAGTRPRGTTEEEDKELEAGLLADEKELAEHNMLVDLGRNDLGKVSKFGSVKVEKLHSIERYSHVMHIGSTVRGEIRDEYDALDA
;
A
#
# COMPACT_ATOMS: atom_id res chain seq x y z
N SER A 1 -16.93 -9.00 1.99
CA SER A 1 -16.95 -7.64 2.62
C SER A 1 -17.82 -7.59 3.87
N GLU A 2 -19.01 -8.21 3.91
CA GLU A 2 -19.93 -8.16 5.07
C GLU A 2 -19.30 -8.62 6.38
N TYR A 3 -18.55 -9.72 6.38
CA TYR A 3 -17.86 -10.23 7.57
C TYR A 3 -16.80 -9.24 8.09
N ILE A 4 -16.08 -8.57 7.19
CA ILE A 4 -15.12 -7.52 7.58
C ILE A 4 -15.85 -6.34 8.21
N ARG A 5 -16.99 -5.91 7.66
CA ARG A 5 -17.82 -4.84 8.23
C ARG A 5 -18.32 -5.20 9.63
N GLN A 6 -18.74 -6.45 9.83
CA GLN A 6 -19.14 -6.93 11.13
C GLN A 6 -18.00 -6.78 12.15
N ILE A 7 -16.80 -7.29 11.84
CA ILE A 7 -15.62 -7.16 12.71
C ILE A 7 -15.35 -5.68 13.01
N LEU A 8 -15.30 -4.82 11.98
CA LEU A 8 -15.04 -3.39 12.17
C LEU A 8 -16.13 -2.68 13.00
N SER A 9 -17.36 -3.17 12.99
CA SER A 9 -18.45 -2.63 13.82
C SER A 9 -18.28 -2.96 15.29
N GLU A 10 -17.71 -4.11 15.60
CA GLU A 10 -17.46 -4.59 16.98
C GLU A 10 -16.18 -3.97 17.58
N TYR A 11 -15.21 -3.58 16.74
CA TYR A 11 -13.89 -3.06 17.16
C TYR A 11 -13.74 -1.57 16.86
N LYS A 12 -14.64 -0.74 17.37
CA LYS A 12 -14.55 0.72 17.26
C LYS A 12 -13.80 1.33 18.43
N SER A 13 -12.74 2.07 18.16
CA SER A 13 -11.97 2.83 19.17
C SER A 13 -12.14 4.32 18.97
N PRO A 14 -12.12 5.13 20.05
CA PRO A 14 -12.03 6.58 19.93
C PRO A 14 -10.71 6.99 19.31
N LYS A 15 -10.71 8.10 18.57
CA LYS A 15 -9.51 8.74 18.05
C LYS A 15 -9.07 9.86 18.98
N PHE A 16 -7.76 9.96 19.20
CA PHE A 16 -7.14 10.99 20.02
C PHE A 16 -5.99 11.63 19.24
N ASP A 17 -5.91 12.95 19.24
CA ASP A 17 -4.90 13.70 18.45
C ASP A 17 -3.46 13.45 18.93
N TYR A 18 -3.27 12.96 20.15
CA TYR A 18 -1.95 12.59 20.68
C TYR A 18 -1.52 11.16 20.38
N LEU A 19 -2.36 10.37 19.75
CA LEU A 19 -2.07 9.00 19.31
C LEU A 19 -1.81 8.94 17.81
N PRO A 20 -1.08 7.91 17.34
CA PRO A 20 -0.92 7.69 15.90
C PRO A 20 -2.29 7.40 15.25
N SER A 21 -2.38 7.61 13.94
CA SER A 21 -3.61 7.37 13.17
C SER A 21 -4.08 5.91 13.22
N PHE A 22 -3.15 4.96 13.35
CA PHE A 22 -3.45 3.55 13.54
C PHE A 22 -3.25 3.16 15.02
N THR A 23 -4.33 2.82 15.69
CA THR A 23 -4.35 2.41 17.10
C THR A 23 -4.78 0.95 17.30
N GLY A 24 -5.05 0.24 16.24
CA GLY A 24 -5.54 -1.12 16.16
C GLY A 24 -6.51 -1.29 15.00
N GLY A 25 -6.85 -2.52 14.67
CA GLY A 25 -7.74 -2.84 13.56
C GLY A 25 -7.18 -3.94 12.66
N LEU A 26 -7.73 -4.07 11.47
CA LEU A 26 -7.35 -5.10 10.49
C LEU A 26 -6.19 -4.63 9.62
N VAL A 27 -5.16 -5.47 9.51
CA VAL A 27 -3.99 -5.26 8.64
C VAL A 27 -3.71 -6.54 7.88
N GLY A 28 -3.41 -6.42 6.59
CA GLY A 28 -3.08 -7.53 5.72
C GLY A 28 -3.18 -7.13 4.26
N TYR A 29 -3.61 -8.04 3.39
CA TYR A 29 -3.71 -7.76 1.98
C TYR A 29 -5.05 -8.18 1.38
N PHE A 30 -5.39 -7.52 0.28
CA PHE A 30 -6.38 -7.94 -0.70
C PHE A 30 -5.63 -8.31 -1.97
N SER A 31 -5.92 -9.47 -2.55
CA SER A 31 -5.32 -9.88 -3.82
C SER A 31 -5.80 -9.00 -4.96
N TYR A 32 -5.03 -8.96 -6.06
CA TYR A 32 -5.48 -8.28 -7.29
C TYR A 32 -6.81 -8.87 -7.80
N ASP A 33 -6.98 -10.20 -7.69
CA ASP A 33 -8.19 -10.91 -8.13
C ASP A 33 -9.43 -10.58 -7.30
N TYR A 34 -9.26 -9.92 -6.12
CA TYR A 34 -10.39 -9.41 -5.33
C TYR A 34 -11.28 -8.45 -6.14
N LEU A 35 -10.73 -7.76 -7.13
CA LEU A 35 -11.48 -6.95 -8.08
C LEU A 35 -12.61 -7.73 -8.76
N GLY A 36 -12.42 -9.03 -9.01
CA GLY A 36 -13.43 -9.92 -9.60
C GLY A 36 -14.73 -10.06 -8.79
N TYR A 37 -14.74 -9.69 -7.51
CA TYR A 37 -15.98 -9.65 -6.72
C TYR A 37 -16.87 -8.46 -7.06
N LYS A 38 -16.29 -7.36 -7.54
CA LYS A 38 -17.01 -6.18 -8.05
C LYS A 38 -17.22 -6.29 -9.56
N GLU A 39 -16.18 -6.56 -10.31
CA GLU A 39 -16.18 -6.65 -11.78
C GLU A 39 -16.33 -8.09 -12.25
N LYS A 40 -17.56 -8.58 -12.28
CA LYS A 40 -17.89 -9.98 -12.67
C LYS A 40 -17.37 -10.37 -14.06
N SER A 41 -17.18 -9.39 -14.95
CA SER A 41 -16.70 -9.59 -16.32
C SER A 41 -15.29 -10.17 -16.40
N ILE A 42 -14.45 -9.97 -15.38
CA ILE A 42 -13.06 -10.43 -15.31
C ILE A 42 -12.86 -11.61 -14.37
N ARG A 43 -13.85 -11.93 -13.54
CA ARG A 43 -13.75 -13.00 -12.53
C ARG A 43 -13.45 -14.36 -13.19
N GLY A 44 -12.44 -15.05 -12.65
CA GLY A 44 -12.07 -16.40 -13.06
C GLY A 44 -11.47 -16.54 -14.45
N LYS A 45 -11.01 -15.45 -15.07
CA LYS A 45 -10.33 -15.48 -16.38
C LYS A 45 -8.84 -15.83 -16.26
N ALA A 46 -8.20 -15.48 -15.16
CA ALA A 46 -6.82 -15.86 -14.90
C ALA A 46 -6.74 -17.26 -14.30
N LYS A 47 -5.63 -17.97 -14.57
CA LYS A 47 -5.31 -19.22 -13.88
C LYS A 47 -4.69 -18.86 -12.54
N ASP A 48 -5.30 -19.31 -11.46
CA ASP A 48 -4.67 -19.34 -10.16
C ASP A 48 -3.84 -20.62 -10.03
N THR A 49 -2.52 -20.50 -9.93
CA THR A 49 -1.59 -21.62 -9.79
C THR A 49 -0.98 -21.70 -8.40
N GLU A 50 -1.18 -20.69 -7.57
CA GLU A 50 -0.51 -20.53 -6.28
C GLU A 50 -1.49 -20.68 -5.09
N ASP A 51 -2.80 -20.67 -5.37
CA ASP A 51 -3.88 -20.76 -4.37
C ASP A 51 -3.74 -19.71 -3.24
N PHE A 52 -3.36 -18.48 -3.61
CA PHE A 52 -3.33 -17.38 -2.67
C PHE A 52 -4.74 -17.00 -2.23
N LYS A 53 -4.89 -16.67 -0.96
CA LYS A 53 -6.15 -16.12 -0.45
C LYS A 53 -6.44 -14.78 -1.10
N ASP A 54 -7.69 -14.56 -1.48
CA ASP A 54 -8.12 -13.25 -2.01
C ASP A 54 -8.04 -12.15 -0.94
N VAL A 55 -8.20 -12.52 0.32
CA VAL A 55 -8.09 -11.62 1.47
C VAL A 55 -7.45 -12.35 2.64
N ASP A 56 -6.37 -11.80 3.17
CA ASP A 56 -5.74 -12.28 4.40
C ASP A 56 -5.49 -11.10 5.34
N LEU A 57 -6.27 -11.03 6.41
CA LEU A 57 -6.27 -9.92 7.37
C LEU A 57 -6.09 -10.43 8.79
N MET A 58 -5.20 -9.79 9.53
CA MET A 58 -5.00 -9.99 10.96
C MET A 58 -5.63 -8.85 11.74
N LEU A 59 -6.34 -9.16 12.82
CA LEU A 59 -6.88 -8.17 13.75
C LEU A 59 -5.85 -7.88 14.84
N PHE A 60 -5.45 -6.63 14.96
CA PHE A 60 -4.53 -6.15 15.97
C PHE A 60 -5.27 -5.33 17.03
N ASP A 61 -5.26 -5.79 18.24
CA ASP A 61 -5.77 -5.11 19.43
C ASP A 61 -4.67 -4.43 20.26
N LYS A 62 -3.41 -4.73 19.94
CA LYS A 62 -2.20 -4.15 20.53
C LYS A 62 -1.27 -3.60 19.47
N VAL A 63 -0.75 -2.41 19.70
CA VAL A 63 0.16 -1.73 18.76
C VAL A 63 1.36 -1.16 19.50
N ILE A 64 2.54 -1.32 18.90
CA ILE A 64 3.76 -0.62 19.27
C ILE A 64 4.06 0.36 18.13
N ALA A 65 3.89 1.65 18.39
CA ALA A 65 4.14 2.68 17.40
C ALA A 65 5.45 3.41 17.71
N PHE A 66 6.30 3.54 16.69
CA PHE A 66 7.55 4.30 16.74
C PHE A 66 7.31 5.66 16.07
N ASP A 67 7.23 6.72 16.86
CA ASP A 67 7.20 8.10 16.37
C ASP A 67 8.65 8.58 16.20
N ASN A 68 9.13 8.48 14.97
CA ASN A 68 10.51 8.87 14.64
C ASN A 68 10.71 10.40 14.68
N LEU A 69 9.66 11.18 14.50
CA LEU A 69 9.73 12.66 14.58
C LEU A 69 9.91 13.12 16.03
N CYS A 70 9.05 12.61 16.92
CA CYS A 70 9.11 12.95 18.34
C CYS A 70 10.05 12.05 19.16
N GLN A 71 10.66 11.03 18.51
CA GLN A 71 11.53 10.03 19.16
C GLN A 71 10.86 9.33 20.36
N LYS A 72 9.62 8.91 20.15
CA LYS A 72 8.80 8.24 21.18
C LYS A 72 8.39 6.85 20.72
N ILE A 73 8.24 5.96 21.69
CA ILE A 73 7.58 4.67 21.51
C ILE A 73 6.23 4.75 22.24
N ILE A 74 5.15 4.52 21.52
CA ILE A 74 3.79 4.56 22.05
C ILE A 74 3.28 3.14 22.10
N LEU A 75 2.88 2.68 23.27
CA LEU A 75 2.28 1.37 23.50
C LEU A 75 0.78 1.53 23.62
N ILE A 76 0.03 0.78 22.83
CA ILE A 76 -1.42 0.84 22.77
C ILE A 76 -1.97 -0.56 23.04
N ALA A 77 -2.93 -0.67 23.95
CA ALA A 77 -3.74 -1.86 24.17
C ALA A 77 -5.21 -1.48 24.15
N ASN A 78 -5.97 -2.03 23.23
CA ASN A 78 -7.40 -1.85 23.15
C ASN A 78 -8.10 -2.81 24.13
N MET A 79 -9.17 -2.35 24.75
CA MET A 79 -9.93 -3.17 25.69
C MET A 79 -11.41 -3.19 25.33
N PRO A 80 -12.12 -4.32 25.53
CA PRO A 80 -13.57 -4.37 25.40
C PRO A 80 -14.26 -3.55 26.47
N LEU A 81 -15.42 -2.97 26.16
CA LEU A 81 -16.18 -2.10 27.07
C LEU A 81 -17.35 -2.80 27.76
N ASP A 82 -17.57 -4.07 27.50
CA ASP A 82 -18.59 -4.91 28.15
C ASP A 82 -18.29 -5.14 29.62
N ALA A 83 -17.02 -5.17 30.03
CA ALA A 83 -16.55 -5.25 31.40
C ALA A 83 -15.38 -4.25 31.63
N PRO A 84 -15.63 -2.93 31.72
CA PRO A 84 -14.59 -1.89 31.62
C PRO A 84 -13.49 -2.01 32.68
N GLU A 85 -13.83 -2.32 33.93
CA GLU A 85 -12.85 -2.44 35.01
C GLU A 85 -11.91 -3.62 34.80
N THR A 86 -12.45 -4.78 34.45
CA THR A 86 -11.65 -5.97 34.12
C THR A 86 -10.83 -5.76 32.87
N GLY A 87 -11.42 -5.17 31.83
CA GLY A 87 -10.75 -4.83 30.58
C GLY A 87 -9.58 -3.86 30.80
N TYR A 88 -9.78 -2.82 31.60
CA TYR A 88 -8.73 -1.86 31.95
C TYR A 88 -7.55 -2.52 32.68
N ASN A 89 -7.85 -3.32 33.72
CA ASN A 89 -6.81 -4.02 34.46
C ASN A 89 -6.01 -4.97 33.57
N LYS A 90 -6.67 -5.70 32.65
CA LYS A 90 -6.01 -6.54 31.66
C LYS A 90 -5.13 -5.72 30.71
N ALA A 91 -5.62 -4.62 30.16
CA ALA A 91 -4.87 -3.74 29.27
C ALA A 91 -3.60 -3.17 29.95
N ILE A 92 -3.69 -2.79 31.23
CA ILE A 92 -2.51 -2.35 32.00
C ILE A 92 -1.45 -3.46 32.14
N VAL A 93 -1.87 -4.71 32.35
CA VAL A 93 -0.94 -5.85 32.41
C VAL A 93 -0.28 -6.06 31.03
N GLU A 94 -1.06 -6.03 29.95
CA GLU A 94 -0.56 -6.17 28.58
C GLU A 94 0.42 -5.05 28.22
N LEU A 95 0.14 -3.79 28.56
CA LEU A 95 1.08 -2.68 28.34
C LEU A 95 2.39 -2.86 29.12
N LYS A 96 2.33 -3.36 30.35
CA LYS A 96 3.55 -3.70 31.11
C LYS A 96 4.35 -4.82 30.45
N GLN A 97 3.67 -5.86 29.95
CA GLN A 97 4.33 -6.96 29.23
C GLN A 97 4.99 -6.47 27.94
N LEU A 98 4.32 -5.62 27.13
CA LEU A 98 4.92 -5.01 25.94
C LEU A 98 6.14 -4.16 26.30
N ARG A 99 6.07 -3.38 27.38
CA ARG A 99 7.22 -2.60 27.86
C ARG A 99 8.40 -3.49 28.27
N GLU A 100 8.15 -4.55 29.06
CA GLU A 100 9.18 -5.49 29.47
C GLU A 100 9.80 -6.21 28.27
N LEU A 101 8.99 -6.60 27.27
CA LEU A 101 9.47 -7.19 26.03
C LEU A 101 10.45 -6.25 25.28
N LEU A 102 10.12 -4.96 25.19
CA LEU A 102 10.98 -3.98 24.52
C LEU A 102 12.27 -3.70 25.29
N MET A 103 12.22 -3.68 26.63
CA MET A 103 13.37 -3.33 27.46
C MET A 103 14.30 -4.51 27.73
N HIS A 104 13.73 -5.70 27.90
CA HIS A 104 14.43 -6.87 28.44
C HIS A 104 14.19 -8.17 27.64
N GLY A 105 13.40 -8.10 26.54
CA GLY A 105 13.10 -9.29 25.72
C GLY A 105 14.36 -9.90 25.09
N GLU A 106 14.34 -11.19 24.91
CA GLU A 106 15.41 -11.92 24.26
C GLU A 106 15.51 -11.53 22.78
N LYS A 107 16.75 -11.30 22.34
CA LYS A 107 17.03 -11.07 20.92
C LYS A 107 17.03 -12.41 20.18
N LYS A 108 15.97 -12.70 19.43
CA LYS A 108 15.98 -13.84 18.52
C LYS A 108 16.91 -13.56 17.34
N GLN A 109 17.81 -14.50 17.08
CA GLN A 109 18.49 -14.54 15.78
C GLN A 109 17.54 -15.23 14.79
N ASN A 110 17.13 -14.50 13.75
CA ASN A 110 16.47 -15.14 12.64
C ASN A 110 17.48 -15.96 11.83
N MET A 111 17.11 -17.15 11.43
CA MET A 111 17.80 -17.85 10.35
C MET A 111 17.47 -17.07 9.07
N GLY A 112 18.43 -16.35 8.53
CA GLY A 112 18.26 -15.51 7.33
C GLY A 112 17.67 -16.28 6.14
N GLY A 113 17.12 -15.56 5.18
CA GLY A 113 16.63 -16.16 3.96
C GLY A 113 17.74 -16.52 2.98
N LYS A 114 17.57 -17.62 2.24
CA LYS A 114 18.53 -18.09 1.24
C LYS A 114 17.83 -18.58 -0.01
N LEU A 115 18.26 -18.10 -1.18
CA LEU A 115 17.89 -18.68 -2.46
C LEU A 115 18.58 -20.04 -2.61
N LEU A 116 17.81 -21.07 -2.99
CA LEU A 116 18.27 -22.44 -3.19
C LEU A 116 18.48 -22.77 -4.69
N GLY A 117 18.15 -21.87 -5.58
CA GLY A 117 18.26 -22.05 -7.01
C GLY A 117 18.26 -20.74 -7.77
N GLU A 118 18.25 -20.84 -9.09
CA GLU A 118 18.21 -19.68 -9.97
C GLU A 118 16.82 -19.05 -9.98
N VAL A 119 16.79 -17.73 -10.22
CA VAL A 119 15.55 -16.98 -10.42
C VAL A 119 15.07 -17.20 -11.85
N THR A 120 13.87 -17.72 -12.01
CA THR A 120 13.26 -18.01 -13.30
C THR A 120 12.05 -17.09 -13.56
N PRO A 121 11.95 -16.47 -14.75
CA PRO A 121 10.77 -15.71 -15.13
C PRO A 121 9.64 -16.63 -15.57
N LEU A 122 8.38 -16.19 -15.39
CA LEU A 122 7.21 -16.90 -15.92
C LEU A 122 7.17 -16.88 -17.45
N PHE A 123 7.54 -15.75 -18.05
CA PHE A 123 7.66 -15.54 -19.48
C PHE A 123 9.11 -15.21 -19.82
N ASP A 124 9.67 -15.89 -20.82
CA ASP A 124 10.97 -15.54 -21.36
C ASP A 124 10.93 -14.19 -22.12
N LYS A 125 12.08 -13.75 -22.62
CA LYS A 125 12.19 -12.46 -23.30
C LYS A 125 11.32 -12.38 -24.56
N GLU A 126 11.33 -13.43 -25.36
CA GLU A 126 10.60 -13.51 -26.63
C GLU A 126 9.10 -13.46 -26.37
N GLN A 127 8.59 -14.27 -25.46
CA GLN A 127 7.19 -14.30 -25.05
C GLN A 127 6.73 -12.94 -24.49
N TYR A 128 7.56 -12.32 -23.66
CA TYR A 128 7.22 -11.00 -23.10
C TYR A 128 7.18 -9.92 -24.17
N CYS A 129 8.13 -9.91 -25.13
CA CYS A 129 8.13 -9.00 -26.26
C CYS A 129 6.89 -9.16 -27.14
N GLU A 130 6.45 -10.40 -27.40
CA GLU A 130 5.22 -10.68 -28.16
C GLU A 130 3.98 -10.11 -27.44
N MET A 131 3.90 -10.24 -26.10
CA MET A 131 2.81 -9.63 -25.33
C MET A 131 2.82 -8.11 -25.43
N VAL A 132 4.00 -7.47 -25.43
CA VAL A 132 4.14 -6.01 -25.62
C VAL A 132 3.63 -5.59 -26.98
N GLU A 133 3.99 -6.28 -28.07
CA GLU A 133 3.52 -5.94 -29.42
C GLU A 133 2.00 -6.12 -29.54
N LYS A 134 1.43 -7.16 -28.93
CA LYS A 134 -0.02 -7.35 -28.86
C LYS A 134 -0.72 -6.22 -28.10
N ALA A 135 -0.16 -5.81 -26.96
CA ALA A 135 -0.69 -4.69 -26.18
C ALA A 135 -0.66 -3.37 -26.98
N LYS A 136 0.45 -3.09 -27.68
CA LYS A 136 0.59 -1.93 -28.57
C LYS A 136 -0.44 -1.94 -29.70
N HIS A 137 -0.77 -3.11 -30.24
CA HIS A 137 -1.85 -3.24 -31.24
C HIS A 137 -3.18 -2.77 -30.65
N HIS A 138 -3.61 -3.27 -29.48
CA HIS A 138 -4.86 -2.87 -28.83
C HIS A 138 -4.91 -1.38 -28.47
N ILE A 139 -3.78 -0.77 -28.11
CA ILE A 139 -3.69 0.68 -27.90
C ILE A 139 -3.94 1.44 -29.21
N LYS A 140 -3.35 0.98 -30.34
CA LYS A 140 -3.54 1.62 -31.64
C LYS A 140 -4.97 1.50 -32.17
N GLU A 141 -5.63 0.37 -31.90
CA GLU A 141 -7.05 0.15 -32.27
C GLU A 141 -8.02 0.94 -31.38
N GLY A 142 -7.53 1.52 -30.29
CA GLY A 142 -8.36 2.30 -29.35
C GLY A 142 -9.14 1.44 -28.35
N ASP A 143 -8.79 0.17 -28.20
CA ASP A 143 -9.43 -0.74 -27.24
C ASP A 143 -9.07 -0.37 -25.80
N ILE A 144 -7.86 0.10 -25.58
CA ILE A 144 -7.29 0.50 -24.28
C ILE A 144 -6.38 1.72 -24.43
N PHE A 145 -6.21 2.50 -23.36
CA PHE A 145 -5.26 3.60 -23.31
C PHE A 145 -3.91 3.17 -22.74
N GLN A 146 -3.94 2.32 -21.73
CA GLN A 146 -2.77 1.86 -20.98
C GLN A 146 -2.97 0.43 -20.49
N ILE A 147 -1.88 -0.32 -20.40
CA ILE A 147 -1.84 -1.64 -19.79
C ILE A 147 -0.48 -1.86 -19.13
N VAL A 148 -0.49 -2.47 -17.96
CA VAL A 148 0.72 -2.94 -17.27
C VAL A 148 0.84 -4.45 -17.47
N LEU A 149 1.87 -4.88 -18.18
CA LEU A 149 2.20 -6.28 -18.36
C LEU A 149 3.12 -6.72 -17.22
N SER A 150 2.71 -7.73 -16.47
CA SER A 150 3.53 -8.28 -15.38
C SER A 150 4.30 -9.52 -15.82
N ASN A 151 5.46 -9.74 -15.21
CA ASN A 151 6.21 -10.97 -15.34
C ASN A 151 6.66 -11.43 -13.94
N ARG A 152 6.19 -12.60 -13.52
CA ARG A 152 6.56 -13.16 -12.22
C ARG A 152 7.95 -13.80 -12.30
N LEU A 153 8.79 -13.46 -11.33
CA LEU A 153 10.06 -14.14 -11.11
C LEU A 153 9.91 -15.09 -9.92
N SER A 154 10.39 -16.31 -10.06
CA SER A 154 10.28 -17.33 -9.00
C SER A 154 11.64 -17.99 -8.76
N ALA A 155 11.91 -18.34 -7.51
CA ALA A 155 13.07 -19.10 -7.12
C ALA A 155 12.75 -19.95 -5.89
N PRO A 156 13.35 -21.15 -5.74
CA PRO A 156 13.31 -21.88 -4.48
C PRO A 156 13.98 -21.06 -3.37
N PHE A 157 13.33 -21.00 -2.21
CA PHE A 157 13.79 -20.18 -1.08
C PHE A 157 13.61 -20.95 0.22
N GLU A 158 14.54 -20.77 1.15
CA GLU A 158 14.50 -21.32 2.51
C GLU A 158 14.68 -20.21 3.52
N GLY A 159 13.98 -20.30 4.66
CA GLY A 159 14.08 -19.34 5.76
C GLY A 159 12.99 -18.26 5.70
N SER A 160 13.27 -17.10 6.29
CA SER A 160 12.33 -15.99 6.41
C SER A 160 12.73 -14.79 5.55
N LEU A 161 11.72 -14.07 5.03
CA LEU A 161 11.91 -12.79 4.33
C LEU A 161 12.26 -11.63 5.27
N PHE A 162 12.28 -11.84 6.59
CA PHE A 162 12.47 -10.74 7.53
C PHE A 162 13.81 -10.00 7.35
N ASP A 163 14.91 -10.72 7.17
CA ASP A 163 16.21 -10.09 6.92
C ASP A 163 16.28 -9.46 5.52
N THR A 164 15.62 -10.06 4.53
CA THR A 164 15.44 -9.45 3.21
C THR A 164 14.71 -8.11 3.33
N TYR A 165 13.63 -8.05 4.12
CA TYR A 165 12.92 -6.79 4.40
C TYR A 165 13.81 -5.76 5.11
N ARG A 166 14.62 -6.19 6.07
CA ARG A 166 15.56 -5.29 6.76
C ARG A 166 16.59 -4.66 5.84
N VAL A 167 17.06 -5.40 4.83
CA VAL A 167 17.93 -4.87 3.78
C VAL A 167 17.14 -3.96 2.82
N LEU A 168 15.97 -4.41 2.35
CA LEU A 168 15.12 -3.65 1.43
C LEU A 168 14.85 -2.23 1.94
N ARG A 169 14.51 -2.08 3.22
CA ARG A 169 14.23 -0.77 3.83
C ARG A 169 15.43 0.17 3.87
N THR A 170 16.64 -0.32 3.68
CA THR A 170 17.86 0.52 3.66
C THR A 170 18.29 0.90 2.24
N ILE A 171 18.01 0.04 1.25
CA ILE A 171 18.42 0.27 -0.13
C ILE A 171 17.33 0.92 -0.99
N ASN A 172 16.06 0.71 -0.63
CA ASN A 172 14.91 1.27 -1.34
C ASN A 172 13.82 1.77 -0.38
N PRO A 173 14.11 2.79 0.44
CA PRO A 173 13.12 3.36 1.35
C PRO A 173 11.95 3.94 0.56
N SER A 174 10.73 3.66 1.00
CA SER A 174 9.48 4.10 0.40
C SER A 174 8.50 4.55 1.49
N PRO A 175 7.49 5.37 1.18
CA PRO A 175 6.48 5.81 2.13
C PRO A 175 5.77 4.66 2.85
N TYR A 176 5.54 3.56 2.13
CA TYR A 176 4.94 2.34 2.68
C TYR A 176 5.95 1.19 2.63
N MET A 177 6.45 0.83 3.79
CA MET A 177 7.32 -0.31 3.98
C MET A 177 6.60 -1.32 4.86
N PHE A 178 6.47 -2.56 4.42
CA PHE A 178 5.76 -3.57 5.17
C PHE A 178 6.46 -4.93 5.13
N TYR A 179 6.32 -5.65 6.22
CA TYR A 179 6.59 -7.07 6.35
C TYR A 179 5.38 -7.70 7.03
N PHE A 180 4.73 -8.59 6.32
CA PHE A 180 3.56 -9.33 6.77
C PHE A 180 3.95 -10.81 6.89
N SER A 181 3.73 -11.40 8.06
CA SER A 181 3.95 -12.83 8.30
C SER A 181 2.62 -13.45 8.73
N GLY A 182 1.95 -14.07 7.78
CA GLY A 182 0.71 -14.83 7.97
C GLY A 182 0.98 -16.27 8.42
N THR A 183 -0.04 -17.11 8.33
CA THR A 183 0.06 -18.52 8.71
C THR A 183 0.87 -19.33 7.69
N ASP A 184 0.71 -19.03 6.42
CA ASP A 184 1.20 -19.80 5.26
C ASP A 184 1.96 -18.95 4.23
N VAL A 185 2.08 -17.65 4.48
CA VAL A 185 2.73 -16.72 3.57
C VAL A 185 3.48 -15.64 4.34
N GLU A 186 4.65 -15.25 3.82
CA GLU A 186 5.34 -14.01 4.21
C GLU A 186 5.35 -13.06 3.01
N VAL A 187 5.05 -11.80 3.25
CA VAL A 187 5.09 -10.75 2.23
C VAL A 187 5.94 -9.58 2.73
N ALA A 188 6.92 -9.19 1.94
CA ALA A 188 7.74 -8.02 2.21
C ALA A 188 7.67 -7.06 1.02
N GLY A 189 7.51 -5.77 1.28
CA GLY A 189 7.39 -4.80 0.21
C GLY A 189 7.79 -3.39 0.58
N ALA A 190 8.04 -2.61 -0.48
CA ALA A 190 8.29 -1.18 -0.47
C ALA A 190 7.41 -0.56 -1.57
N SER A 191 6.47 0.30 -1.20
CA SER A 191 5.56 0.94 -2.15
C SER A 191 5.64 2.47 -2.02
N PRO A 192 5.80 3.18 -3.13
CA PRO A 192 5.74 4.64 -3.14
C PRO A 192 4.31 5.18 -3.19
N GLU A 193 3.33 4.34 -3.52
CA GLU A 193 2.01 4.77 -3.94
C GLU A 193 0.92 4.39 -2.94
N THR A 194 -0.01 5.32 -2.74
CA THR A 194 -1.24 5.12 -1.97
C THR A 194 -2.39 4.85 -2.95
N LEU A 195 -3.01 3.69 -2.87
CA LEU A 195 -4.21 3.39 -3.68
C LEU A 195 -5.35 4.35 -3.30
N VAL A 196 -5.76 4.30 -2.05
CA VAL A 196 -6.77 5.20 -1.47
C VAL A 196 -6.54 5.33 0.03
N LYS A 197 -6.77 6.53 0.56
CA LYS A 197 -6.73 6.83 2.00
C LYS A 197 -8.06 7.45 2.42
N LEU A 198 -8.71 6.87 3.42
CA LEU A 198 -9.89 7.48 4.08
C LEU A 198 -9.52 7.87 5.51
N GLU A 199 -9.62 9.15 5.82
CA GLU A 199 -9.35 9.67 7.14
C GLU A 199 -10.33 10.81 7.48
N ASN A 200 -11.02 10.69 8.61
CA ASN A 200 -12.00 11.68 9.09
C ASN A 200 -13.08 12.03 8.04
N GLY A 201 -13.54 11.04 7.28
CA GLY A 201 -14.57 11.22 6.24
C GLY A 201 -14.03 11.81 4.92
N VAL A 202 -12.73 12.01 4.80
CA VAL A 202 -12.08 12.53 3.60
C VAL A 202 -11.28 11.43 2.92
N LEU A 203 -11.56 11.22 1.65
CA LEU A 203 -10.86 10.32 0.74
C LEU A 203 -9.73 11.06 0.05
N HIS A 204 -8.60 10.41 -0.13
CA HIS A 204 -7.48 10.89 -0.94
C HIS A 204 -6.93 9.78 -1.82
N THR A 205 -6.53 10.14 -3.03
CA THR A 205 -5.61 9.36 -3.86
C THR A 205 -4.49 10.27 -4.36
N PHE A 206 -3.32 9.68 -4.64
CA PHE A 206 -2.10 10.41 -4.93
C PHE A 206 -1.49 9.88 -6.24
N PRO A 207 -2.04 10.23 -7.40
CA PRO A 207 -1.49 9.80 -8.69
C PRO A 207 -0.02 10.21 -8.82
N LEU A 208 0.83 9.25 -9.18
CA LEU A 208 2.24 9.44 -9.49
C LEU A 208 2.50 8.94 -10.91
N ALA A 209 3.10 9.78 -11.76
CA ALA A 209 3.54 9.40 -13.10
C ALA A 209 4.70 10.27 -13.55
N GLY A 210 5.33 9.88 -14.64
CA GLY A 210 6.54 10.53 -15.11
C GLY A 210 7.73 10.25 -14.21
N THR A 211 8.88 9.98 -14.77
CA THR A 211 10.08 9.65 -13.99
C THR A 211 11.31 10.30 -14.60
N ARG A 212 12.12 10.90 -13.76
CA ARG A 212 13.48 11.32 -14.07
C ARG A 212 14.42 10.87 -12.94
N PRO A 213 15.67 10.53 -13.24
CA PRO A 213 16.66 10.29 -12.19
C PRO A 213 16.91 11.59 -11.40
N ARG A 214 17.48 11.44 -10.20
CA ARG A 214 17.98 12.59 -9.44
C ARG A 214 19.28 13.10 -10.07
N GLY A 215 19.44 14.40 -10.09
CA GLY A 215 20.70 15.04 -10.47
C GLY A 215 21.81 14.80 -9.43
N THR A 216 23.04 14.94 -9.86
CA THR A 216 24.22 14.88 -8.97
C THR A 216 24.47 16.22 -8.28
N THR A 217 23.95 17.32 -8.85
CA THR A 217 23.95 18.68 -8.29
C THR A 217 22.54 19.22 -8.21
N GLU A 218 22.37 20.31 -7.46
CA GLU A 218 21.07 20.98 -7.34
C GLU A 218 20.62 21.63 -8.67
N GLU A 219 21.56 22.11 -9.46
CA GLU A 219 21.31 22.69 -10.78
C GLU A 219 20.82 21.62 -11.76
N GLU A 220 21.48 20.47 -11.80
CA GLU A 220 21.08 19.33 -12.62
C GLU A 220 19.69 18.80 -12.19
N ASP A 221 19.41 18.73 -10.89
CA ASP A 221 18.09 18.36 -10.38
C ASP A 221 16.98 19.30 -10.90
N LYS A 222 17.24 20.63 -10.91
CA LYS A 222 16.30 21.63 -11.44
C LYS A 222 16.10 21.53 -12.95
N GLU A 223 17.15 21.24 -13.70
CA GLU A 223 17.05 21.03 -15.15
C GLU A 223 16.22 19.78 -15.48
N LEU A 224 16.45 18.67 -14.76
CA LEU A 224 15.69 17.43 -14.91
C LEU A 224 14.21 17.63 -14.53
N GLU A 225 13.93 18.38 -13.47
CA GLU A 225 12.58 18.78 -13.08
C GLU A 225 11.88 19.59 -14.17
N ALA A 226 12.54 20.63 -14.66
CA ALA A 226 12.00 21.48 -15.72
C ALA A 226 11.72 20.66 -17.00
N GLY A 227 12.63 19.75 -17.35
CA GLY A 227 12.46 18.84 -18.48
C GLY A 227 11.30 17.87 -18.29
N LEU A 228 11.08 17.36 -17.07
CA LEU A 228 9.97 16.50 -16.75
C LEU A 228 8.62 17.22 -16.86
N LEU A 229 8.53 18.45 -16.34
CA LEU A 229 7.32 19.27 -16.40
C LEU A 229 7.04 19.85 -17.80
N ALA A 230 8.02 19.82 -18.70
CA ALA A 230 7.85 20.23 -20.10
C ALA A 230 7.54 19.04 -21.05
N ASP A 231 7.61 17.81 -20.56
CA ASP A 231 7.36 16.61 -21.35
C ASP A 231 5.86 16.38 -21.52
N GLU A 232 5.35 16.67 -22.72
CA GLU A 232 3.91 16.56 -23.04
C GLU A 232 3.38 15.14 -22.87
N LYS A 233 4.19 14.11 -23.15
CA LYS A 233 3.78 12.70 -22.99
C LYS A 233 3.61 12.37 -21.51
N GLU A 234 4.57 12.72 -20.68
CA GLU A 234 4.54 12.45 -19.24
C GLU A 234 3.37 13.21 -18.57
N LEU A 235 3.13 14.46 -18.99
CA LEU A 235 1.98 15.25 -18.52
C LEU A 235 0.64 14.65 -18.97
N ALA A 236 0.53 14.16 -20.21
CA ALA A 236 -0.69 13.54 -20.71
C ALA A 236 -1.00 12.23 -19.94
N GLU A 237 0.00 11.40 -19.69
CA GLU A 237 -0.13 10.20 -18.87
C GLU A 237 -0.57 10.55 -17.45
N HIS A 238 0.09 11.52 -16.83
CA HIS A 238 -0.25 11.97 -15.48
C HIS A 238 -1.68 12.51 -15.39
N ASN A 239 -2.11 13.35 -16.33
CA ASN A 239 -3.48 13.87 -16.38
C ASN A 239 -4.51 12.75 -16.51
N MET A 240 -4.23 11.70 -17.27
CA MET A 240 -5.09 10.52 -17.36
C MET A 240 -5.24 9.84 -15.99
N LEU A 241 -4.17 9.70 -15.23
CA LEU A 241 -4.22 9.11 -13.88
C LEU A 241 -4.95 10.02 -12.88
N VAL A 242 -4.81 11.33 -13.00
CA VAL A 242 -5.57 12.29 -12.18
C VAL A 242 -7.07 12.17 -12.46
N ASP A 243 -7.46 12.07 -13.72
CA ASP A 243 -8.87 11.89 -14.11
C ASP A 243 -9.41 10.53 -13.64
N LEU A 244 -8.62 9.46 -13.72
CA LEU A 244 -8.96 8.16 -13.15
C LEU A 244 -9.23 8.28 -11.64
N GLY A 245 -8.33 8.92 -10.89
CA GLY A 245 -8.50 9.15 -9.45
C GLY A 245 -9.74 9.98 -9.12
N ARG A 246 -10.05 11.03 -9.92
CA ARG A 246 -11.28 11.81 -9.78
C ARG A 246 -12.53 10.97 -10.00
N ASN A 247 -12.53 10.12 -11.02
CA ASN A 247 -13.64 9.22 -11.33
C ASN A 247 -13.85 8.17 -10.24
N ASP A 248 -12.77 7.57 -9.74
CA ASP A 248 -12.85 6.55 -8.71
C ASP A 248 -13.37 7.12 -7.39
N LEU A 249 -12.78 8.21 -6.91
CA LEU A 249 -13.32 8.89 -5.72
C LEU A 249 -14.75 9.40 -5.93
N GLY A 250 -15.09 9.83 -7.15
CA GLY A 250 -16.44 10.33 -7.49
C GLY A 250 -17.55 9.31 -7.29
N LYS A 251 -17.24 8.01 -7.41
CA LYS A 251 -18.24 6.92 -7.21
C LYS A 251 -18.80 6.89 -5.79
N VAL A 252 -17.99 7.26 -4.80
CA VAL A 252 -18.32 7.17 -3.35
C VAL A 252 -18.34 8.51 -2.65
N SER A 253 -17.97 9.60 -3.31
CA SER A 253 -17.91 10.95 -2.72
C SER A 253 -19.22 11.72 -2.83
N LYS A 254 -19.43 12.67 -1.92
CA LYS A 254 -20.51 13.65 -2.00
C LYS A 254 -20.40 14.47 -3.28
N PHE A 255 -21.54 14.76 -3.90
CA PHE A 255 -21.56 15.52 -5.14
C PHE A 255 -20.87 16.89 -4.97
N GLY A 256 -20.00 17.23 -5.92
CA GLY A 256 -19.24 18.49 -5.90
C GLY A 256 -18.07 18.55 -4.91
N SER A 257 -17.80 17.48 -4.13
CA SER A 257 -16.72 17.45 -3.15
C SER A 257 -15.36 17.01 -3.73
N VAL A 258 -15.38 16.35 -4.90
CA VAL A 258 -14.15 15.87 -5.54
C VAL A 258 -13.35 17.06 -6.11
N LYS A 259 -12.10 17.21 -5.64
CA LYS A 259 -11.21 18.30 -6.02
C LYS A 259 -9.78 17.80 -6.22
N VAL A 260 -9.07 18.42 -7.13
CA VAL A 260 -7.62 18.29 -7.23
C VAL A 260 -7.02 19.39 -6.35
N GLU A 261 -6.43 19.01 -5.22
CA GLU A 261 -5.83 19.97 -4.27
C GLU A 261 -4.44 20.39 -4.69
N LYS A 262 -3.69 19.46 -5.27
CA LYS A 262 -2.33 19.68 -5.76
C LYS A 262 -2.22 19.02 -7.12
N LEU A 263 -1.75 19.76 -8.10
CA LEU A 263 -1.59 19.28 -9.48
C LEU A 263 -0.14 19.48 -9.93
N HIS A 264 0.44 18.47 -10.57
CA HIS A 264 1.78 18.51 -11.19
C HIS A 264 2.91 18.94 -10.23
N SER A 265 2.88 18.48 -8.98
CA SER A 265 4.01 18.71 -8.08
C SER A 265 5.14 17.72 -8.34
N ILE A 266 6.37 18.14 -8.11
CA ILE A 266 7.50 17.23 -8.16
C ILE A 266 7.72 16.60 -6.79
N GLU A 267 7.60 15.28 -6.77
CA GLU A 267 7.91 14.46 -5.59
C GLU A 267 9.30 13.84 -5.77
N ARG A 268 10.21 14.24 -4.87
CA ARG A 268 11.61 13.79 -4.91
C ARG A 268 11.83 12.63 -3.96
N TYR A 269 12.31 11.52 -4.52
CA TYR A 269 12.74 10.34 -3.78
C TYR A 269 14.28 10.25 -3.79
N SER A 270 14.83 9.20 -3.20
CA SER A 270 16.29 9.03 -3.07
C SER A 270 17.01 8.95 -4.42
N HIS A 271 16.41 8.31 -5.43
CA HIS A 271 17.06 8.01 -6.70
C HIS A 271 16.32 8.58 -7.91
N VAL A 272 15.06 8.93 -7.75
CA VAL A 272 14.20 9.42 -8.83
C VAL A 272 13.32 10.57 -8.35
N MET A 273 12.74 11.31 -9.30
CA MET A 273 11.66 12.25 -9.08
C MET A 273 10.47 11.87 -9.96
N HIS A 274 9.27 12.16 -9.49
CA HIS A 274 8.01 11.92 -10.19
C HIS A 274 7.13 13.16 -10.20
N ILE A 275 6.21 13.22 -11.17
CA ILE A 275 5.08 14.16 -11.12
C ILE A 275 4.02 13.56 -10.19
N GLY A 276 3.63 14.30 -9.18
CA GLY A 276 2.60 13.92 -8.22
C GLY A 276 1.41 14.87 -8.23
N SER A 277 0.24 14.35 -7.93
CA SER A 277 -0.97 15.13 -7.71
C SER A 277 -1.74 14.58 -6.51
N THR A 278 -2.63 15.39 -5.94
CA THR A 278 -3.50 14.98 -4.85
C THR A 278 -4.94 15.23 -5.25
N VAL A 279 -5.73 14.17 -5.26
CA VAL A 279 -7.17 14.23 -5.46
C VAL A 279 -7.86 13.87 -4.15
N ARG A 280 -8.83 14.70 -3.73
CA ARG A 280 -9.63 14.44 -2.53
C ARG A 280 -11.11 14.38 -2.85
N GLY A 281 -11.88 13.74 -1.97
CA GLY A 281 -13.34 13.76 -1.94
C GLY A 281 -13.88 13.53 -0.53
N GLU A 282 -15.09 13.98 -0.24
CA GLU A 282 -15.77 13.68 1.02
C GLU A 282 -16.67 12.46 0.81
N ILE A 283 -16.44 11.40 1.60
CA ILE A 283 -17.22 10.16 1.47
C ILE A 283 -18.70 10.42 1.79
N ARG A 284 -19.62 9.82 1.05
CA ARG A 284 -21.05 9.85 1.37
C ARG A 284 -21.35 9.02 2.60
N ASP A 285 -22.39 9.41 3.33
CA ASP A 285 -22.73 8.82 4.62
C ASP A 285 -23.17 7.35 4.53
N GLU A 286 -23.62 6.90 3.35
CA GLU A 286 -24.03 5.51 3.07
C GLU A 286 -22.84 4.57 2.70
N TYR A 287 -21.62 5.11 2.55
CA TYR A 287 -20.43 4.33 2.22
C TYR A 287 -19.42 4.30 3.35
N ASP A 288 -18.58 3.25 3.34
CA ASP A 288 -17.49 3.06 4.28
C ASP A 288 -16.13 2.84 3.57
N ALA A 289 -15.09 2.55 4.36
CA ALA A 289 -13.75 2.33 3.85
C ALA A 289 -13.61 1.11 2.90
N LEU A 290 -14.56 0.17 2.93
CA LEU A 290 -14.57 -1.00 2.04
C LEU A 290 -15.29 -0.71 0.71
N ASP A 291 -16.01 0.40 0.62
CA ASP A 291 -16.65 0.85 -0.61
C ASP A 291 -15.75 1.79 -1.41
N ALA A 292 -14.77 2.40 -0.73
CA ALA A 292 -13.75 3.28 -1.31
C ALA A 292 -12.67 2.48 -2.02
#